data_5332d6bd5e1d38776b4020d6a0789b09
#
_entry.id   5332d6bd5e1d38776b4020d6a0789b09
#
_cell.length_a   1.000
_cell.length_b   1.000
_cell.length_c   1.000
_cell.angle_alpha   90.00
_cell.angle_beta   90.00
_cell.angle_gamma   90.00
#
_symmetry.space_group_name_H-M   'P 1'
#
loop_
_entity.id
_entity.type
_entity.pdbx_description
1 polymer ?
#
loop_
_entity_poly.entity_id
_entity_poly.type
_entity_poly.pdbx_seq_one_letter_code
_entity_poly.pdbx_strand_id
1 'polypeptide(L)'
;MSPEPDWSSPGWGLAPLAGLAGPFPKRTFLEAWWRHRGSGEALVVTAPGGLVAARRPREGPVEFMGEADLTDYHSPLGPGAAQAVAGLVGGLARGTAFRFDSLPAEAAEAVAAGAAAAGAAFHSEAHATAVVLDLPGSHEEYLASLDAKDRHEVRRKRRRFESALGPGRLVAAGREGLAAFAAMHRAAAGPKGGFLTPELEAFFGDLLAIPGARLDLLAGSGAAPVAAAFGFEDGPAYYLYNSAYDPGAAAASPGVVLLDLLVQRAVGAGLRRFDFLKGEETYKFRLGGQPRPLFVVEGTR
;
A
#
# COMPACT_ATOMS: atom_id res chain seq x y z
N MET A 1 -27.17 -3.81 -5.91
CA MET A 1 -26.00 -2.90 -5.87
C MET A 1 -26.04 -2.19 -4.53
N SER A 2 -24.96 -2.17 -3.80
CA SER A 2 -24.86 -1.35 -2.59
C SER A 2 -24.94 0.13 -2.99
N PRO A 3 -25.56 1.02 -2.16
CA PRO A 3 -25.55 2.44 -2.45
C PRO A 3 -24.10 2.97 -2.50
N GLU A 4 -23.83 3.80 -3.49
CA GLU A 4 -22.51 4.40 -3.62
C GLU A 4 -22.22 5.36 -2.45
N PRO A 5 -20.94 5.44 -2.00
CA PRO A 5 -20.52 6.45 -1.05
C PRO A 5 -20.74 7.88 -1.59
N ASP A 6 -20.94 8.83 -0.69
CA ASP A 6 -20.95 10.25 -1.08
C ASP A 6 -19.54 10.72 -1.45
N TRP A 7 -19.19 10.56 -2.72
CA TRP A 7 -17.92 11.02 -3.27
C TRP A 7 -17.88 12.54 -3.50
N SER A 8 -18.99 13.26 -3.35
CA SER A 8 -19.07 14.71 -3.57
C SER A 8 -18.62 15.53 -2.36
N SER A 9 -18.51 14.91 -1.18
CA SER A 9 -18.12 15.60 0.05
C SER A 9 -16.79 16.35 -0.11
N PRO A 10 -16.71 17.63 0.25
CA PRO A 10 -15.47 18.41 0.21
C PRO A 10 -14.40 17.89 1.17
N GLY A 11 -14.79 17.08 2.17
CA GLY A 11 -13.85 16.43 3.09
C GLY A 11 -12.86 15.48 2.41
N TRP A 12 -13.17 14.98 1.21
CA TRP A 12 -12.23 14.17 0.43
C TRP A 12 -10.98 14.93 -0.06
N GLY A 13 -11.00 16.26 -0.02
CA GLY A 13 -9.83 17.09 -0.31
C GLY A 13 -8.85 17.23 0.85
N LEU A 14 -9.20 16.72 2.03
CA LEU A 14 -8.32 16.75 3.20
C LEU A 14 -7.19 15.71 3.06
N ALA A 15 -6.02 16.06 3.61
CA ALA A 15 -4.92 15.12 3.69
C ALA A 15 -5.23 13.99 4.68
N PRO A 16 -4.68 12.77 4.49
CA PRO A 16 -4.69 11.75 5.53
C PRO A 16 -4.08 12.29 6.82
N LEU A 17 -4.67 11.96 7.95
CA LEU A 17 -4.15 12.41 9.25
C LEU A 17 -2.76 11.81 9.51
N ALA A 18 -2.61 10.53 9.22
CA ALA A 18 -1.30 9.91 9.22
C ALA A 18 -0.51 10.37 7.99
N GLY A 19 0.55 11.13 8.21
CA GLY A 19 1.51 11.45 7.17
C GLY A 19 2.10 10.16 6.59
N LEU A 20 2.33 10.12 5.27
CA LEU A 20 2.92 8.96 4.61
C LEU A 20 2.04 7.69 4.72
N ALA A 21 0.75 7.84 4.44
CA ALA A 21 -0.19 6.74 4.27
C ALA A 21 -0.45 6.38 2.78
N GLY A 22 0.24 7.03 1.86
CA GLY A 22 0.10 6.81 0.43
C GLY A 22 -1.28 7.18 -0.11
N PRO A 23 -1.69 6.57 -1.23
CA PRO A 23 -2.98 6.84 -1.85
C PRO A 23 -4.15 6.16 -1.13
N PHE A 24 -3.88 5.18 -0.27
CA PHE A 24 -4.88 4.24 0.26
C PHE A 24 -6.09 4.88 0.94
N PRO A 25 -5.96 5.92 1.81
CA PRO A 25 -7.11 6.56 2.41
C PRO A 25 -7.75 7.65 1.54
N LYS A 26 -7.19 7.92 0.36
CA LYS A 26 -7.67 8.99 -0.52
C LYS A 26 -8.86 8.53 -1.37
N ARG A 27 -9.72 9.50 -1.74
CA ARG A 27 -10.90 9.26 -2.57
C ARG A 27 -10.60 8.44 -3.81
N THR A 28 -9.56 8.78 -4.57
CA THR A 28 -9.25 8.14 -5.85
C THR A 28 -8.98 6.64 -5.72
N PHE A 29 -8.28 6.23 -4.66
CA PHE A 29 -8.04 4.81 -4.38
C PHE A 29 -9.32 4.11 -3.90
N LEU A 30 -10.02 4.70 -2.93
CA LEU A 30 -11.23 4.12 -2.34
C LEU A 30 -12.39 4.04 -3.35
N GLU A 31 -12.49 4.99 -4.28
CA GLU A 31 -13.49 4.97 -5.37
C GLU A 31 -13.19 3.82 -6.35
N ALA A 32 -11.92 3.62 -6.74
CA ALA A 32 -11.51 2.48 -7.55
C ALA A 32 -11.78 1.16 -6.81
N TRP A 33 -11.41 1.07 -5.53
CA TRP A 33 -11.68 -0.10 -4.71
C TRP A 33 -13.19 -0.37 -4.59
N TRP A 34 -14.01 0.65 -4.31
CA TRP A 34 -15.46 0.48 -4.17
C TRP A 34 -16.11 -0.05 -5.44
N ARG A 35 -15.67 0.40 -6.59
CA ARG A 35 -16.19 -0.05 -7.90
C ARG A 35 -16.02 -1.54 -8.13
N HIS A 36 -14.90 -2.10 -7.70
CA HIS A 36 -14.56 -3.51 -7.93
C HIS A 36 -14.91 -4.42 -6.76
N ARG A 37 -14.79 -3.91 -5.53
CA ARG A 37 -14.85 -4.70 -4.30
C ARG A 37 -15.85 -4.19 -3.29
N GLY A 38 -16.44 -3.03 -3.52
CA GLY A 38 -17.35 -2.38 -2.59
C GLY A 38 -18.61 -3.22 -2.34
N SER A 39 -18.91 -3.46 -1.07
CA SER A 39 -20.11 -4.19 -0.66
C SER A 39 -20.57 -3.72 0.72
N GLY A 40 -21.86 -3.96 1.03
CA GLY A 40 -22.46 -3.51 2.28
C GLY A 40 -22.93 -2.06 2.19
N GLU A 41 -22.98 -1.37 3.33
CA GLU A 41 -23.41 0.02 3.46
C GLU A 41 -22.20 0.93 3.59
N ALA A 42 -22.09 1.94 2.73
CA ALA A 42 -21.08 2.96 2.83
C ALA A 42 -21.43 3.96 3.96
N LEU A 43 -20.46 4.26 4.82
CA LEU A 43 -20.57 5.18 5.93
C LEU A 43 -19.49 6.27 5.80
N VAL A 44 -19.82 7.37 5.12
CA VAL A 44 -18.95 8.54 5.01
C VAL A 44 -19.45 9.61 5.97
N VAL A 45 -18.66 9.88 7.01
CA VAL A 45 -19.02 10.86 8.04
C VAL A 45 -18.03 12.01 8.06
N THR A 46 -18.56 13.23 8.06
CA THR A 46 -17.76 14.47 8.08
C THR A 46 -17.91 15.20 9.40
N ALA A 47 -16.87 15.93 9.75
CA ALA A 47 -16.85 16.91 10.84
C ALA A 47 -16.09 18.16 10.36
N PRO A 48 -16.10 19.27 11.09
CA PRO A 48 -15.29 20.42 10.75
C PRO A 48 -13.80 20.04 10.60
N GLY A 49 -13.29 20.12 9.36
CA GLY A 49 -11.91 19.74 9.05
C GLY A 49 -11.59 18.24 9.14
N GLY A 50 -12.59 17.36 9.12
CA GLY A 50 -12.40 15.92 9.22
C GLY A 50 -13.35 15.10 8.35
N LEU A 51 -12.89 13.93 7.91
CA LEU A 51 -13.70 12.92 7.23
C LEU A 51 -13.22 11.51 7.65
N VAL A 52 -14.18 10.62 7.85
CA VAL A 52 -13.93 9.18 7.99
C VAL A 52 -14.78 8.43 6.97
N ALA A 53 -14.16 7.47 6.27
CA ALA A 53 -14.81 6.61 5.31
C ALA A 53 -14.77 5.16 5.80
N ALA A 54 -15.93 4.65 6.14
CA ALA A 54 -16.12 3.29 6.65
C ALA A 54 -17.19 2.55 5.85
N ARG A 55 -17.29 1.26 6.06
CA ARG A 55 -18.39 0.44 5.55
C ARG A 55 -18.96 -0.44 6.66
N ARG A 56 -20.22 -0.75 6.55
CA ARG A 56 -20.86 -1.83 7.28
C ARG A 56 -21.02 -3.01 6.34
N PRO A 57 -20.22 -4.08 6.45
CA PRO A 57 -20.42 -5.30 5.67
C PRO A 57 -21.75 -5.95 6.05
N ARG A 58 -22.22 -6.93 5.26
CA ARG A 58 -23.43 -7.69 5.60
C ARG A 58 -23.27 -8.50 6.87
N GLU A 59 -22.06 -8.97 7.11
CA GLU A 59 -21.66 -9.73 8.31
C GLU A 59 -20.34 -9.19 8.82
N GLY A 60 -20.17 -9.15 10.16
CA GLY A 60 -18.95 -8.66 10.79
C GLY A 60 -19.05 -7.22 11.30
N PRO A 61 -17.94 -6.67 11.79
CA PRO A 61 -17.86 -5.32 12.36
C PRO A 61 -17.93 -4.24 11.29
N VAL A 62 -18.26 -3.01 11.69
CA VAL A 62 -18.00 -1.82 10.87
C VAL A 62 -16.50 -1.63 10.75
N GLU A 63 -16.02 -1.36 9.54
CA GLU A 63 -14.60 -1.25 9.22
C GLU A 63 -14.33 -0.06 8.30
N PHE A 64 -13.07 0.34 8.14
CA PHE A 64 -12.72 1.33 7.10
C PHE A 64 -13.06 0.80 5.71
N MET A 65 -13.34 1.72 4.76
CA MET A 65 -13.36 1.37 3.35
C MET A 65 -11.97 0.89 2.92
N GLY A 66 -11.93 -0.15 2.11
CA GLY A 66 -10.72 -0.86 1.74
C GLY A 66 -10.60 -2.18 2.49
N GLU A 67 -10.18 -3.22 1.82
CA GLU A 67 -9.90 -4.52 2.43
C GLU A 67 -8.47 -4.53 2.96
N ALA A 68 -8.24 -5.13 4.14
CA ALA A 68 -6.90 -5.22 4.74
C ALA A 68 -5.83 -5.82 3.80
N ASP A 69 -6.23 -6.70 2.88
CA ASP A 69 -5.33 -7.32 1.90
C ASP A 69 -5.01 -6.44 0.69
N LEU A 70 -5.80 -5.37 0.46
CA LEU A 70 -5.65 -4.45 -0.67
C LEU A 70 -5.35 -3.02 -0.22
N THR A 71 -5.54 -2.70 1.07
CA THR A 71 -5.35 -1.37 1.63
C THR A 71 -4.32 -1.46 2.76
N ASP A 72 -3.10 -1.07 2.44
CA ASP A 72 -1.99 -1.22 3.38
C ASP A 72 -2.04 -0.22 4.54
N TYR A 73 -2.61 0.95 4.33
CA TYR A 73 -2.77 1.97 5.36
C TYR A 73 -4.20 2.48 5.38
N HIS A 74 -4.84 2.43 6.54
CA HIS A 74 -6.05 3.18 6.79
C HIS A 74 -5.74 4.46 7.57
N SER A 75 -6.49 5.51 7.29
CA SER A 75 -6.43 6.77 8.03
C SER A 75 -7.71 7.56 7.81
N PRO A 76 -8.31 8.14 8.84
CA PRO A 76 -9.26 9.22 8.63
C PRO A 76 -8.53 10.45 8.07
N LEU A 77 -9.28 11.40 7.52
CA LEU A 77 -8.73 12.57 6.84
C LEU A 77 -8.87 13.83 7.70
N GLY A 78 -7.83 14.64 7.66
CA GLY A 78 -7.80 16.00 8.22
C GLY A 78 -7.68 16.09 9.74
N PRO A 79 -7.43 17.30 10.26
CA PRO A 79 -7.22 17.52 11.70
C PRO A 79 -8.47 17.28 12.56
N GLY A 80 -9.67 17.32 11.96
CA GLY A 80 -10.95 16.99 12.61
C GLY A 80 -11.28 15.49 12.61
N ALA A 81 -10.32 14.62 12.29
CA ALA A 81 -10.49 13.18 12.16
C ALA A 81 -11.13 12.52 13.39
N ALA A 82 -10.66 12.83 14.59
CA ALA A 82 -11.22 12.28 15.83
C ALA A 82 -12.71 12.64 15.99
N GLN A 83 -13.11 13.84 15.61
CA GLN A 83 -14.51 14.27 15.68
C GLN A 83 -15.37 13.55 14.62
N ALA A 84 -14.84 13.32 13.41
CA ALA A 84 -15.53 12.54 12.39
C ALA A 84 -15.72 11.08 12.83
N VAL A 85 -14.70 10.47 13.44
CA VAL A 85 -14.79 9.12 14.03
C VAL A 85 -15.79 9.08 15.17
N ALA A 86 -15.81 10.11 16.06
CA ALA A 86 -16.81 10.18 17.13
C ALA A 86 -18.24 10.23 16.57
N GLY A 87 -18.45 10.99 15.47
CA GLY A 87 -19.72 11.02 14.74
C GLY A 87 -20.10 9.67 14.16
N LEU A 88 -19.14 8.98 13.51
CA LEU A 88 -19.35 7.63 12.96
C LEU A 88 -19.73 6.65 14.06
N VAL A 89 -18.86 6.47 15.06
CA VAL A 89 -19.07 5.50 16.14
C VAL A 89 -20.31 5.85 16.95
N GLY A 90 -20.53 7.13 17.26
CA GLY A 90 -21.71 7.60 18.00
C GLY A 90 -23.04 7.37 17.27
N GLY A 91 -23.02 7.36 15.94
CA GLY A 91 -24.18 7.06 15.07
C GLY A 91 -24.49 5.56 14.94
N LEU A 92 -23.62 4.66 15.38
CA LEU A 92 -23.89 3.24 15.36
C LEU A 92 -24.94 2.85 16.42
N ALA A 93 -25.72 1.84 16.15
CA ALA A 93 -26.61 1.26 17.14
C ALA A 93 -25.81 0.66 18.32
N ARG A 94 -26.37 0.71 19.53
CA ARG A 94 -25.70 0.08 20.69
C ARG A 94 -25.47 -1.41 20.47
N GLY A 95 -24.30 -1.90 20.83
CA GLY A 95 -23.87 -3.28 20.61
C GLY A 95 -23.30 -3.54 19.22
N THR A 96 -23.27 -2.54 18.31
CA THR A 96 -22.62 -2.70 17.02
C THR A 96 -21.10 -2.77 17.19
N ALA A 97 -20.49 -3.86 16.71
CA ALA A 97 -19.06 -4.01 16.69
C ALA A 97 -18.40 -3.15 15.58
N PHE A 98 -17.21 -2.64 15.85
CA PHE A 98 -16.35 -2.01 14.87
C PHE A 98 -14.91 -2.52 14.98
N ARG A 99 -14.19 -2.54 13.86
CA ARG A 99 -12.78 -2.91 13.78
C ARG A 99 -12.09 -2.03 12.74
N PHE A 100 -11.24 -1.15 13.21
CA PHE A 100 -10.46 -0.23 12.38
C PHE A 100 -9.00 -0.62 12.43
N ASP A 101 -8.50 -1.27 11.40
CA ASP A 101 -7.16 -1.84 11.33
C ASP A 101 -6.20 -1.06 10.42
N SER A 102 -4.98 -1.54 10.31
CA SER A 102 -3.94 -1.00 9.41
C SER A 102 -3.63 0.49 9.65
N LEU A 103 -3.77 0.92 10.89
CA LEU A 103 -3.61 2.32 11.30
C LEU A 103 -2.16 2.63 11.66
N PRO A 104 -1.49 3.61 11.01
CA PRO A 104 -0.33 4.25 11.63
C PRO A 104 -0.66 4.84 12.99
N ALA A 105 0.34 5.06 13.84
CA ALA A 105 0.14 5.49 15.23
C ALA A 105 -0.75 6.73 15.35
N GLU A 106 -0.50 7.75 14.53
CA GLU A 106 -1.24 9.02 14.55
C GLU A 106 -2.72 8.82 14.20
N ALA A 107 -3.01 7.91 13.26
CA ALA A 107 -4.39 7.56 12.90
C ALA A 107 -5.06 6.74 14.01
N ALA A 108 -4.33 5.81 14.65
CA ALA A 108 -4.84 5.00 15.76
C ALA A 108 -5.20 5.88 16.96
N GLU A 109 -4.37 6.86 17.30
CA GLU A 109 -4.63 7.83 18.36
C GLU A 109 -5.93 8.61 18.10
N ALA A 110 -6.13 9.10 16.87
CA ALA A 110 -7.33 9.85 16.53
C ALA A 110 -8.60 8.96 16.53
N VAL A 111 -8.47 7.72 16.05
CA VAL A 111 -9.57 6.74 16.05
C VAL A 111 -9.95 6.37 17.49
N ALA A 112 -8.96 6.11 18.35
CA ALA A 112 -9.18 5.84 19.77
C ALA A 112 -9.84 7.02 20.50
N ALA A 113 -9.36 8.24 20.24
CA ALA A 113 -9.96 9.45 20.80
C ALA A 113 -11.42 9.63 20.37
N GLY A 114 -11.73 9.38 19.09
CA GLY A 114 -13.07 9.45 18.55
C GLY A 114 -13.99 8.36 19.17
N ALA A 115 -13.52 7.13 19.29
CA ALA A 115 -14.26 6.04 19.93
C ALA A 115 -14.55 6.34 21.41
N ALA A 116 -13.57 6.87 22.15
CA ALA A 116 -13.75 7.31 23.55
C ALA A 116 -14.77 8.42 23.66
N ALA A 117 -14.71 9.44 22.81
CA ALA A 117 -15.68 10.55 22.79
C ALA A 117 -17.09 10.08 22.46
N ALA A 118 -17.24 9.03 21.67
CA ALA A 118 -18.53 8.37 21.40
C ALA A 118 -19.04 7.50 22.56
N GLY A 119 -18.24 7.29 23.61
CA GLY A 119 -18.59 6.42 24.74
C GLY A 119 -18.57 4.92 24.37
N ALA A 120 -17.76 4.51 23.41
CA ALA A 120 -17.62 3.12 23.04
C ALA A 120 -16.68 2.37 24.00
N ALA A 121 -16.91 1.08 24.18
CA ALA A 121 -15.94 0.17 24.79
C ALA A 121 -15.00 -0.34 23.72
N PHE A 122 -13.69 -0.10 23.84
CA PHE A 122 -12.70 -0.47 22.83
C PHE A 122 -11.33 -0.77 23.42
N HIS A 123 -10.49 -1.42 22.62
CA HIS A 123 -9.06 -1.53 22.88
C HIS A 123 -8.28 -1.18 21.60
N SER A 124 -6.99 -0.89 21.78
CA SER A 124 -6.06 -0.60 20.69
C SER A 124 -4.76 -1.36 20.92
N GLU A 125 -4.30 -2.06 19.90
CA GLU A 125 -3.04 -2.82 19.95
C GLU A 125 -2.33 -2.83 18.60
N ALA A 126 -1.03 -3.13 18.61
CA ALA A 126 -0.29 -3.39 17.37
C ALA A 126 -0.73 -4.74 16.80
N HIS A 127 -1.05 -4.78 15.48
CA HIS A 127 -1.54 -5.99 14.84
C HIS A 127 -0.82 -6.37 13.54
N ALA A 128 -0.12 -5.43 12.94
CA ALA A 128 0.62 -5.64 11.69
C ALA A 128 1.86 -4.76 11.64
N THR A 129 2.75 -5.03 10.70
CA THR A 129 3.97 -4.26 10.47
C THR A 129 4.06 -3.88 8.99
N ALA A 130 4.26 -2.60 8.71
CA ALA A 130 4.79 -2.13 7.44
C ALA A 130 6.32 -2.02 7.54
N VAL A 131 7.01 -2.11 6.42
CA VAL A 131 8.47 -1.97 6.39
C VAL A 131 8.84 -0.78 5.53
N VAL A 132 9.56 0.17 6.11
CA VAL A 132 9.91 1.44 5.46
C VAL A 132 11.42 1.65 5.43
N LEU A 133 11.92 2.26 4.36
CA LEU A 133 13.31 2.62 4.16
C LEU A 133 13.41 4.13 3.98
N ASP A 134 14.13 4.80 4.86
CA ASP A 134 14.50 6.20 4.66
C ASP A 134 15.62 6.28 3.62
N LEU A 135 15.40 7.07 2.57
CA LEU A 135 16.30 7.16 1.43
C LEU A 135 17.35 8.25 1.68
N PRO A 136 18.66 7.92 1.51
CA PRO A 136 19.73 8.91 1.55
C PRO A 136 19.82 9.72 0.25
N GLY A 137 20.79 10.60 0.16
CA GLY A 137 20.98 11.49 -0.98
C GLY A 137 21.48 10.82 -2.27
N SER A 138 22.04 9.61 -2.16
CA SER A 138 22.56 8.86 -3.31
C SER A 138 22.35 7.36 -3.15
N HIS A 139 22.29 6.64 -4.28
CA HIS A 139 22.23 5.16 -4.29
C HIS A 139 23.52 4.54 -3.72
N GLU A 140 24.64 5.22 -3.84
CA GLU A 140 25.91 4.75 -3.23
C GLU A 140 25.84 4.81 -1.69
N GLU A 141 25.32 5.89 -1.13
CA GLU A 141 25.05 6.02 0.31
C GLU A 141 24.03 4.97 0.77
N TYR A 142 22.98 4.72 -0.01
CA TYR A 142 22.03 3.64 0.29
C TYR A 142 22.74 2.29 0.38
N LEU A 143 23.53 1.92 -0.63
CA LEU A 143 24.27 0.66 -0.57
C LEU A 143 25.26 0.63 0.59
N ALA A 144 25.88 1.77 0.96
CA ALA A 144 26.79 1.86 2.08
C ALA A 144 26.09 1.69 3.44
N SER A 145 24.82 2.08 3.55
CA SER A 145 24.02 1.91 4.78
C SER A 145 23.59 0.47 5.05
N LEU A 146 23.60 -0.40 4.04
CA LEU A 146 23.29 -1.82 4.23
C LEU A 146 24.42 -2.54 4.97
N ASP A 147 24.06 -3.58 5.72
CA ASP A 147 25.05 -4.52 6.26
C ASP A 147 25.97 -5.04 5.18
N ALA A 148 27.24 -5.31 5.54
CA ALA A 148 28.26 -5.76 4.59
C ALA A 148 27.83 -6.99 3.79
N LYS A 149 27.14 -7.95 4.45
CA LYS A 149 26.60 -9.16 3.83
C LYS A 149 25.51 -8.84 2.82
N ASP A 150 24.54 -8.02 3.19
CA ASP A 150 23.38 -7.70 2.34
C ASP A 150 23.80 -6.81 1.17
N ARG A 151 24.68 -5.82 1.39
CA ARG A 151 25.33 -5.03 0.34
C ARG A 151 26.08 -5.90 -0.67
N HIS A 152 26.87 -6.87 -0.17
CA HIS A 152 27.56 -7.82 -1.04
C HIS A 152 26.58 -8.65 -1.87
N GLU A 153 25.48 -9.10 -1.25
CA GLU A 153 24.46 -9.91 -1.90
C GLU A 153 23.71 -9.12 -2.99
N VAL A 154 23.31 -7.86 -2.74
CA VAL A 154 22.70 -6.99 -3.76
C VAL A 154 23.64 -6.84 -4.96
N ARG A 155 24.90 -6.48 -4.71
CA ARG A 155 25.92 -6.36 -5.79
C ARG A 155 26.16 -7.67 -6.55
N ARG A 156 26.20 -8.79 -5.85
CA ARG A 156 26.36 -10.12 -6.45
C ARG A 156 25.19 -10.47 -7.36
N LYS A 157 23.95 -10.23 -6.89
CA LYS A 157 22.74 -10.50 -7.67
C LYS A 157 22.66 -9.59 -8.91
N ARG A 158 23.03 -8.34 -8.79
CA ARG A 158 23.10 -7.41 -9.92
C ARG A 158 24.09 -7.90 -10.98
N ARG A 159 25.32 -8.25 -10.60
CA ARG A 159 26.32 -8.82 -11.56
C ARG A 159 25.84 -10.13 -12.20
N ARG A 160 25.17 -10.98 -11.41
CA ARG A 160 24.58 -12.23 -11.93
C ARG A 160 23.51 -11.97 -12.96
N PHE A 161 22.62 -11.00 -12.71
CA PHE A 161 21.60 -10.58 -13.64
C PHE A 161 22.24 -10.04 -14.94
N GLU A 162 23.18 -9.14 -14.81
CA GLU A 162 23.90 -8.54 -15.94
C GLU A 162 24.63 -9.57 -16.79
N SER A 163 25.25 -10.56 -16.14
CA SER A 163 25.93 -11.68 -16.86
C SER A 163 24.94 -12.57 -17.61
N ALA A 164 23.73 -12.79 -17.08
CA ALA A 164 22.75 -13.71 -17.67
C ALA A 164 21.84 -13.03 -18.71
N LEU A 165 21.47 -11.78 -18.48
CA LEU A 165 20.42 -11.08 -19.23
C LEU A 165 20.87 -9.72 -19.80
N GLY A 166 22.10 -9.31 -19.54
CA GLY A 166 22.62 -7.98 -19.88
C GLY A 166 22.20 -6.91 -18.86
N PRO A 167 22.58 -5.64 -19.09
CA PRO A 167 22.28 -4.55 -18.17
C PRO A 167 20.80 -4.42 -17.88
N GLY A 168 20.45 -4.41 -16.57
CA GLY A 168 19.08 -4.21 -16.13
C GLY A 168 18.60 -2.79 -16.34
N ARG A 169 17.41 -2.63 -16.87
CA ARG A 169 16.76 -1.31 -17.04
C ARG A 169 15.31 -1.36 -16.64
N LEU A 170 14.85 -0.31 -15.96
CA LEU A 170 13.44 -0.09 -15.67
C LEU A 170 12.78 0.62 -16.85
N VAL A 171 11.64 0.11 -17.27
CA VAL A 171 10.79 0.71 -18.29
C VAL A 171 9.45 1.01 -17.66
N ALA A 172 9.08 2.29 -17.61
CA ALA A 172 7.74 2.66 -17.17
C ALA A 172 6.73 2.20 -18.21
N ALA A 173 5.68 1.55 -17.77
CA ALA A 173 4.61 1.03 -18.61
C ALA A 173 3.27 1.60 -18.16
N GLY A 174 2.36 1.73 -19.10
CA GLY A 174 0.96 2.01 -18.85
C GLY A 174 0.12 0.72 -18.76
N ARG A 175 -1.13 0.83 -19.21
CA ARG A 175 -2.07 -0.29 -19.22
C ARG A 175 -1.59 -1.49 -20.07
N GLU A 176 -0.79 -1.22 -21.10
CA GLU A 176 -0.18 -2.26 -21.94
C GLU A 176 0.78 -3.19 -21.18
N GLY A 177 1.39 -2.69 -20.11
CA GLY A 177 2.28 -3.49 -19.24
C GLY A 177 1.55 -4.44 -18.29
N LEU A 178 0.24 -4.23 -18.05
CA LEU A 178 -0.53 -5.05 -17.12
C LEU A 178 -0.58 -6.52 -17.52
N ALA A 179 -0.64 -6.82 -18.80
CA ALA A 179 -0.65 -8.20 -19.27
C ALA A 179 0.63 -8.95 -18.86
N ALA A 180 1.80 -8.31 -18.98
CA ALA A 180 3.08 -8.89 -18.54
C ALA A 180 3.13 -9.06 -17.02
N PHE A 181 2.70 -8.05 -16.26
CA PHE A 181 2.60 -8.10 -14.80
C PHE A 181 1.69 -9.25 -14.35
N ALA A 182 0.50 -9.37 -14.95
CA ALA A 182 -0.46 -10.43 -14.65
C ALA A 182 0.08 -11.83 -14.99
N ALA A 183 0.77 -11.97 -16.13
CA ALA A 183 1.39 -13.24 -16.52
C ALA A 183 2.45 -13.70 -15.50
N MET A 184 3.31 -12.79 -15.02
CA MET A 184 4.30 -13.08 -13.99
C MET A 184 3.64 -13.48 -12.66
N HIS A 185 2.55 -12.84 -12.28
CA HIS A 185 1.77 -13.23 -11.10
C HIS A 185 1.22 -14.64 -11.21
N ARG A 186 0.54 -14.95 -12.31
CA ARG A 186 -0.06 -16.27 -12.55
C ARG A 186 0.98 -17.40 -12.64
N ALA A 187 2.19 -17.07 -13.09
CA ALA A 187 3.31 -18.01 -13.14
C ALA A 187 3.97 -18.26 -11.77
N ALA A 188 3.70 -17.42 -10.77
CA ALA A 188 4.27 -17.58 -9.44
C ALA A 188 3.70 -18.81 -8.73
N ALA A 189 4.54 -19.50 -7.96
CA ALA A 189 4.12 -20.65 -7.17
C ALA A 189 3.31 -20.22 -5.93
N GLY A 190 2.45 -21.12 -5.47
CA GLY A 190 1.69 -20.96 -4.22
C GLY A 190 0.57 -19.90 -4.31
N PRO A 191 0.15 -19.33 -3.17
CA PRO A 191 -0.98 -18.40 -3.09
C PRO A 191 -0.85 -17.17 -4.00
N LYS A 192 0.38 -16.75 -4.26
CA LYS A 192 0.67 -15.60 -5.14
C LYS A 192 0.17 -15.80 -6.57
N GLY A 193 0.23 -17.03 -7.09
CA GLY A 193 -0.26 -17.35 -8.43
C GLY A 193 -1.78 -17.20 -8.59
N GLY A 194 -2.53 -17.36 -7.49
CA GLY A 194 -3.98 -17.17 -7.45
C GLY A 194 -4.44 -15.75 -7.09
N PHE A 195 -3.53 -14.88 -6.68
CA PHE A 195 -3.89 -13.53 -6.19
C PHE A 195 -4.51 -12.66 -7.29
N LEU A 196 -3.87 -12.56 -8.46
CA LEU A 196 -4.31 -11.63 -9.50
C LEU A 196 -5.41 -12.26 -10.38
N THR A 197 -6.63 -12.28 -9.87
CA THR A 197 -7.83 -12.67 -10.61
C THR A 197 -8.16 -11.66 -11.71
N PRO A 198 -8.99 -11.97 -12.71
CA PRO A 198 -9.44 -11.00 -13.72
C PRO A 198 -10.07 -9.74 -13.11
N GLU A 199 -10.79 -9.87 -11.99
CA GLU A 199 -11.38 -8.74 -11.26
C GLU A 199 -10.29 -7.84 -10.65
N LEU A 200 -9.29 -8.45 -10.01
CA LEU A 200 -8.16 -7.70 -9.47
C LEU A 200 -7.28 -7.10 -10.57
N GLU A 201 -7.13 -7.77 -11.71
CA GLU A 201 -6.44 -7.18 -12.87
C GLU A 201 -7.17 -5.93 -13.38
N ALA A 202 -8.50 -5.95 -13.44
CA ALA A 202 -9.30 -4.77 -13.78
C ALA A 202 -9.15 -3.65 -12.73
N PHE A 203 -9.14 -4.00 -11.44
CA PHE A 203 -8.86 -3.06 -10.35
C PHE A 203 -7.47 -2.41 -10.50
N PHE A 204 -6.41 -3.19 -10.72
CA PHE A 204 -5.07 -2.66 -11.00
C PHE A 204 -5.05 -1.76 -12.24
N GLY A 205 -5.86 -2.08 -13.26
CA GLY A 205 -6.06 -1.25 -14.43
C GLY A 205 -6.63 0.14 -14.11
N ASP A 206 -7.57 0.20 -13.17
CA ASP A 206 -8.14 1.48 -12.71
C ASP A 206 -7.18 2.22 -11.78
N LEU A 207 -6.39 1.51 -10.97
CA LEU A 207 -5.36 2.12 -10.13
C LEU A 207 -4.29 2.85 -10.96
N LEU A 208 -4.01 2.44 -12.20
CA LEU A 208 -3.08 3.17 -13.07
C LEU A 208 -3.54 4.59 -13.43
N ALA A 209 -4.84 4.89 -13.27
CA ALA A 209 -5.36 6.25 -13.48
C ALA A 209 -5.18 7.16 -12.24
N ILE A 210 -4.76 6.61 -11.11
CA ILE A 210 -4.52 7.40 -9.88
C ILE A 210 -3.24 8.21 -10.05
N PRO A 211 -3.24 9.51 -9.67
CA PRO A 211 -2.02 10.32 -9.69
C PRO A 211 -0.88 9.64 -8.92
N GLY A 212 0.29 9.56 -9.54
CA GLY A 212 1.46 8.90 -8.96
C GLY A 212 1.50 7.38 -9.10
N ALA A 213 0.47 6.74 -9.65
CA ALA A 213 0.53 5.31 -9.95
C ALA A 213 1.61 4.98 -10.99
N ARG A 214 2.31 3.88 -10.77
CA ARG A 214 3.42 3.43 -11.62
C ARG A 214 3.39 1.92 -11.79
N LEU A 215 3.63 1.51 -13.03
CA LEU A 215 3.98 0.13 -13.37
C LEU A 215 5.37 0.16 -14.00
N ASP A 216 6.35 -0.35 -13.29
CA ASP A 216 7.73 -0.42 -13.75
C ASP A 216 8.08 -1.88 -14.13
N LEU A 217 8.55 -2.08 -15.35
CA LEU A 217 8.99 -3.37 -15.88
C LEU A 217 10.52 -3.44 -15.90
N LEU A 218 11.09 -4.52 -15.39
CA LEU A 218 12.53 -4.80 -15.48
C LEU A 218 12.80 -5.67 -16.72
N ALA A 219 13.64 -5.18 -17.60
CA ALA A 219 14.19 -5.95 -18.72
C ALA A 219 15.73 -5.94 -18.69
N GLY A 220 16.33 -6.96 -19.26
CA GLY A 220 17.76 -6.99 -19.61
C GLY A 220 17.99 -6.44 -21.03
N SER A 221 18.98 -6.98 -21.75
CA SER A 221 19.24 -6.63 -23.16
C SER A 221 18.13 -7.12 -24.11
N GLY A 222 17.36 -8.14 -23.71
CA GLY A 222 16.17 -8.60 -24.44
C GLY A 222 14.99 -7.64 -24.27
N ALA A 223 14.01 -7.76 -25.16
CA ALA A 223 12.81 -6.92 -25.14
C ALA A 223 11.77 -7.36 -24.08
N ALA A 224 11.75 -8.64 -23.72
CA ALA A 224 10.77 -9.19 -22.78
C ALA A 224 11.12 -8.80 -21.32
N PRO A 225 10.14 -8.29 -20.56
CA PRO A 225 10.35 -8.01 -19.15
C PRO A 225 10.45 -9.33 -18.34
N VAL A 226 11.32 -9.32 -17.32
CA VAL A 226 11.54 -10.47 -16.44
C VAL A 226 11.10 -10.24 -14.99
N ALA A 227 10.75 -9.00 -14.64
CA ALA A 227 10.10 -8.65 -13.39
C ALA A 227 9.27 -7.39 -13.58
N ALA A 228 8.32 -7.16 -12.68
CA ALA A 228 7.46 -6.00 -12.70
C ALA A 228 7.11 -5.56 -11.27
N ALA A 229 6.95 -4.26 -11.07
CA ALA A 229 6.45 -3.67 -9.83
C ALA A 229 5.34 -2.67 -10.12
N PHE A 230 4.26 -2.80 -9.39
CA PHE A 230 3.21 -1.80 -9.30
C PHE A 230 3.42 -1.01 -8.00
N GLY A 231 3.42 0.31 -8.10
CA GLY A 231 3.62 1.17 -6.94
C GLY A 231 3.00 2.54 -7.13
N PHE A 232 3.20 3.39 -6.12
CA PHE A 232 2.69 4.75 -6.13
C PHE A 232 3.78 5.72 -5.67
N GLU A 233 3.88 6.86 -6.32
CA GLU A 233 4.60 8.02 -5.81
C GLU A 233 3.58 8.98 -5.18
N ASP A 234 3.70 9.21 -3.89
CA ASP A 234 2.82 10.12 -3.16
C ASP A 234 3.63 10.97 -2.18
N GLY A 235 3.64 12.27 -2.42
CA GLY A 235 4.48 13.19 -1.68
C GLY A 235 5.97 12.81 -1.78
N PRO A 236 6.69 12.69 -0.65
CA PRO A 236 8.11 12.37 -0.65
C PRO A 236 8.40 10.86 -0.68
N ALA A 237 7.42 9.99 -0.94
CA ALA A 237 7.56 8.55 -0.79
C ALA A 237 7.17 7.78 -2.05
N TYR A 238 7.83 6.64 -2.26
CA TYR A 238 7.41 5.57 -3.15
C TYR A 238 6.86 4.41 -2.33
N TYR A 239 5.70 3.90 -2.70
CA TYR A 239 5.01 2.77 -2.08
C TYR A 239 5.03 1.59 -3.03
N LEU A 240 5.71 0.50 -2.65
CA LEU A 240 5.79 -0.74 -3.43
C LEU A 240 4.52 -1.57 -3.19
N TYR A 241 3.50 -1.37 -4.01
CA TYR A 241 2.19 -1.98 -3.77
C TYR A 241 2.15 -3.47 -4.11
N ASN A 242 2.75 -3.85 -5.25
CA ASN A 242 2.86 -5.27 -5.62
C ASN A 242 4.03 -5.49 -6.58
N SER A 243 4.58 -6.69 -6.60
CA SER A 243 5.67 -7.04 -7.53
C SER A 243 5.63 -8.50 -7.90
N ALA A 244 6.06 -8.82 -9.11
CA ALA A 244 6.19 -10.18 -9.60
C ALA A 244 7.44 -10.33 -10.46
N TYR A 245 7.89 -11.55 -10.69
CA TYR A 245 8.96 -11.85 -11.64
C TYR A 245 8.67 -13.17 -12.37
N ASP A 246 9.26 -13.33 -13.53
CA ASP A 246 9.21 -14.56 -14.32
C ASP A 246 9.99 -15.67 -13.60
N PRO A 247 9.34 -16.77 -13.16
CA PRO A 247 10.02 -17.90 -12.55
C PRO A 247 11.10 -18.50 -13.44
N GLY A 248 10.96 -18.43 -14.77
CA GLY A 248 11.98 -18.87 -15.73
C GLY A 248 13.28 -18.07 -15.62
N ALA A 249 13.23 -16.84 -15.15
CA ALA A 249 14.40 -15.99 -14.91
C ALA A 249 14.91 -16.04 -13.47
N ALA A 250 14.35 -16.87 -12.57
CA ALA A 250 14.67 -16.89 -11.14
C ALA A 250 16.17 -17.02 -10.85
N ALA A 251 16.91 -17.80 -11.68
CA ALA A 251 18.36 -17.95 -11.58
C ALA A 251 19.12 -16.61 -11.67
N ALA A 252 18.60 -15.63 -12.41
CA ALA A 252 19.18 -14.29 -12.51
C ALA A 252 18.80 -13.34 -11.34
N SER A 253 17.94 -13.78 -10.41
CA SER A 253 17.47 -13.00 -9.24
C SER A 253 16.76 -11.68 -9.61
N PRO A 254 15.83 -11.67 -10.60
CA PRO A 254 15.26 -10.44 -11.14
C PRO A 254 14.48 -9.63 -10.10
N GLY A 255 13.84 -10.28 -9.11
CA GLY A 255 13.10 -9.58 -8.06
C GLY A 255 13.97 -8.66 -7.20
N VAL A 256 15.18 -9.10 -6.82
CA VAL A 256 16.09 -8.26 -6.03
C VAL A 256 16.67 -7.13 -6.88
N VAL A 257 16.98 -7.41 -8.14
CA VAL A 257 17.50 -6.39 -9.07
C VAL A 257 16.43 -5.34 -9.37
N LEU A 258 15.17 -5.75 -9.54
CA LEU A 258 14.03 -4.84 -9.67
C LEU A 258 13.97 -3.87 -8.48
N LEU A 259 14.01 -4.38 -7.25
CA LEU A 259 13.90 -3.56 -6.05
C LEU A 259 15.11 -2.63 -5.87
N ASP A 260 16.33 -3.09 -6.13
CA ASP A 260 17.54 -2.25 -6.10
C ASP A 260 17.45 -1.09 -7.10
N LEU A 261 17.00 -1.36 -8.33
CA LEU A 261 16.81 -0.34 -9.35
C LEU A 261 15.65 0.62 -9.02
N LEU A 262 14.58 0.14 -8.38
CA LEU A 262 13.49 1.00 -7.91
C LEU A 262 13.96 1.93 -6.79
N VAL A 263 14.77 1.45 -5.84
CA VAL A 263 15.40 2.28 -4.81
C VAL A 263 16.34 3.30 -5.46
N GLN A 264 17.19 2.87 -6.41
CA GLN A 264 18.06 3.77 -7.17
C GLN A 264 17.27 4.87 -7.89
N ARG A 265 16.15 4.52 -8.52
CA ARG A 265 15.27 5.47 -9.19
C ARG A 265 14.63 6.44 -8.18
N ALA A 266 14.11 5.92 -7.06
CA ALA A 266 13.46 6.73 -6.03
C ALA A 266 14.44 7.77 -5.45
N VAL A 267 15.68 7.37 -5.15
CA VAL A 267 16.76 8.28 -4.74
C VAL A 267 17.04 9.33 -5.84
N GLY A 268 17.19 8.88 -7.09
CA GLY A 268 17.42 9.78 -8.22
C GLY A 268 16.29 10.77 -8.50
N ALA A 269 15.06 10.43 -8.10
CA ALA A 269 13.90 11.31 -8.15
C ALA A 269 13.78 12.26 -6.93
N GLY A 270 14.71 12.19 -5.97
CA GLY A 270 14.71 13.02 -4.77
C GLY A 270 13.67 12.61 -3.73
N LEU A 271 13.12 11.39 -3.83
CA LEU A 271 12.22 10.86 -2.81
C LEU A 271 13.00 10.61 -1.51
N ARG A 272 12.31 10.72 -0.39
CA ARG A 272 12.90 10.57 0.95
C ARG A 272 12.59 9.23 1.59
N ARG A 273 11.62 8.47 1.04
CA ARG A 273 11.18 7.21 1.60
C ARG A 273 10.82 6.21 0.51
N PHE A 274 11.20 4.97 0.75
CA PHE A 274 10.72 3.80 0.02
C PHE A 274 9.94 2.92 0.99
N ASP A 275 8.65 2.78 0.77
CA ASP A 275 7.76 2.01 1.62
C ASP A 275 7.47 0.66 0.96
N PHE A 276 7.91 -0.42 1.61
CA PHE A 276 7.66 -1.80 1.17
C PHE A 276 6.27 -2.29 1.56
N LEU A 277 5.49 -1.46 2.27
CA LEU A 277 4.15 -1.74 2.76
C LEU A 277 4.08 -2.92 3.75
N LYS A 278 2.87 -3.43 4.03
CA LYS A 278 2.66 -4.50 5.02
C LYS A 278 3.43 -5.78 4.69
N GLY A 279 3.75 -6.52 5.74
CA GLY A 279 4.45 -7.79 5.68
C GLY A 279 5.91 -7.71 6.08
N GLU A 280 6.36 -8.73 6.79
CA GLU A 280 7.71 -8.83 7.38
C GLU A 280 8.60 -9.79 6.60
N GLU A 281 8.48 -9.79 5.27
CA GLU A 281 9.30 -10.64 4.43
C GLU A 281 10.78 -10.25 4.55
N THR A 282 11.61 -11.23 4.80
CA THR A 282 13.04 -11.08 5.08
C THR A 282 13.77 -10.17 4.07
N TYR A 283 13.34 -10.17 2.80
CA TYR A 283 14.02 -9.37 1.78
C TYR A 283 13.87 -7.86 2.03
N LYS A 284 12.76 -7.40 2.63
CA LYS A 284 12.52 -5.99 2.95
C LYS A 284 13.58 -5.46 3.92
N PHE A 285 13.85 -6.24 4.97
CA PHE A 285 14.87 -5.90 5.98
C PHE A 285 16.28 -5.98 5.41
N ARG A 286 16.57 -6.98 4.56
CA ARG A 286 17.86 -7.08 3.86
C ARG A 286 18.13 -5.93 2.89
N LEU A 287 17.11 -5.26 2.44
CA LEU A 287 17.19 -4.03 1.65
C LEU A 287 17.18 -2.77 2.52
N GLY A 288 17.42 -2.89 3.82
CA GLY A 288 17.56 -1.78 4.75
C GLY A 288 16.26 -1.25 5.36
N GLY A 289 15.13 -1.90 5.06
CA GLY A 289 13.85 -1.50 5.63
C GLY A 289 13.81 -1.65 7.16
N GLN A 290 13.08 -0.74 7.80
CA GLN A 290 12.83 -0.74 9.24
C GLN A 290 11.36 -0.98 9.51
N PRO A 291 11.00 -1.67 10.62
CA PRO A 291 9.61 -1.93 10.95
C PRO A 291 8.88 -0.65 11.35
N ARG A 292 7.66 -0.48 10.84
CA ARG A 292 6.69 0.53 11.24
C ARG A 292 5.45 -0.20 11.75
N PRO A 293 5.14 -0.17 13.05
CA PRO A 293 3.97 -0.85 13.59
C PRO A 293 2.68 -0.21 13.06
N LEU A 294 1.69 -1.05 12.79
CA LEU A 294 0.33 -0.67 12.47
C LEU A 294 -0.60 -1.20 13.55
N PHE A 295 -1.58 -0.39 13.88
CA PHE A 295 -2.50 -0.63 15.00
C PHE A 295 -3.88 -1.02 14.50
N VAL A 296 -4.60 -1.73 15.36
CA VAL A 296 -6.05 -1.91 15.27
C VAL A 296 -6.70 -1.21 16.46
N VAL A 297 -7.85 -0.59 16.21
CA VAL A 297 -8.77 -0.10 17.23
C VAL A 297 -10.08 -0.82 17.02
N GLU A 298 -10.49 -1.65 17.97
CA GLU A 298 -11.71 -2.45 17.86
C GLU A 298 -12.52 -2.43 19.14
N GLY A 299 -13.86 -2.53 18.98
CA GLY A 299 -14.74 -2.44 20.11
C GLY A 299 -16.22 -2.51 19.73
N THR A 300 -17.05 -2.02 20.63
CA THR A 300 -18.51 -1.95 20.49
C THR A 300 -19.05 -0.60 20.93
N ARG A 301 -20.05 -0.13 20.17
CA ARG A 301 -20.80 1.08 20.51
C ARG A 301 -21.77 0.82 21.67
#